data_7f87f33c1cc0d5cba2a7dbb73ee8ab7a
#
_entry.id   7f87f33c1cc0d5cba2a7dbb73ee8ab7a
#
_cell.length_a   1.000
_cell.length_b   1.000
_cell.length_c   1.000
_cell.angle_alpha   90.00
_cell.angle_beta   90.00
_cell.angle_gamma   90.00
#
_symmetry.space_group_name_H-M   'P 1'
#
loop_
_entity.id
_entity.type
_entity.pdbx_description
1 polymer ?
#
loop_
_entity_poly.entity_id
_entity_poly.type
_entity_poly.pdbx_seq_one_letter_code
_entity_poly.pdbx_strand_id
1 'polypeptide(L)'
;GLLGTGAAAAAIGTIEVHLRTAAEPLIYSYQNKENCEELVEYRRVDAAGDAAVGQAEAIALQAWRVLGGRDAGRIDIRCDARGNPQFMEVNPLAGMHPAHSDLPIICRRIGMPYQTLIEKILASACRRVTPQRSKEGSGRIIDFRSLAAGQSGCSL
;
A
#
# COMPACT_ATOMS: atom_id res chain seq x y z
N GLY A 1 2.58 3.19 2.94
CA GLY A 1 1.61 2.67 1.97
C GLY A 1 1.06 3.76 1.08
N LEU A 2 0.85 3.44 -0.17
CA LEU A 2 0.34 4.39 -1.17
C LEU A 2 -0.86 3.79 -1.90
N LEU A 3 -1.85 4.63 -2.22
CA LEU A 3 -2.99 4.30 -3.06
C LEU A 3 -3.19 5.35 -4.14
N GLY A 4 -3.61 4.91 -5.33
CA GLY A 4 -3.93 5.77 -6.47
C GLY A 4 -2.79 5.91 -7.48
N THR A 5 -3.07 6.66 -8.53
CA THR A 5 -2.21 6.82 -9.70
C THR A 5 -2.04 8.31 -10.02
N GLY A 6 -0.81 8.73 -10.35
CA GLY A 6 -0.51 10.11 -10.75
C GLY A 6 -0.92 11.15 -9.71
N ALA A 7 -1.66 12.20 -10.12
CA ALA A 7 -2.13 13.25 -9.22
C ALA A 7 -3.10 12.74 -8.14
N ALA A 8 -3.84 11.65 -8.41
CA ALA A 8 -4.76 11.05 -7.45
C ALA A 8 -4.08 10.12 -6.44
N ALA A 9 -2.75 9.94 -6.53
CA ALA A 9 -2.00 9.15 -5.57
C ALA A 9 -1.89 9.87 -4.22
N ALA A 10 -2.08 9.11 -3.14
CA ALA A 10 -1.97 9.59 -1.76
C ALA A 10 -1.25 8.57 -0.87
N ALA A 11 -0.52 9.07 0.10
CA ALA A 11 -0.05 8.25 1.22
C ALA A 11 -1.25 7.91 2.11
N ILE A 12 -1.39 6.64 2.47
CA ILE A 12 -2.52 6.17 3.29
C ILE A 12 -2.12 5.89 4.73
N GLY A 13 -0.85 5.80 4.99
CA GLY A 13 -0.31 5.59 6.32
C GLY A 13 1.13 5.10 6.28
N THR A 14 1.78 5.26 7.42
CA THR A 14 3.18 4.90 7.63
C THR A 14 3.29 4.02 8.86
N ILE A 15 4.13 3.00 8.75
CA ILE A 15 4.54 2.16 9.87
C ILE A 15 6.05 2.21 10.03
N GLU A 16 6.49 2.25 11.25
CA GLU A 16 7.88 2.05 11.61
C GLU A 16 8.12 0.59 11.98
N VAL A 17 9.20 0.03 11.47
CA VAL A 17 9.58 -1.37 11.69
C VAL A 17 10.68 -1.41 12.74
N HIS A 18 10.35 -1.92 13.91
CA HIS A 18 11.31 -2.13 15.00
C HIS A 18 11.74 -3.59 15.06
N LEU A 19 13.04 -3.84 14.94
CA LEU A 19 13.60 -5.17 15.15
C LEU A 19 13.76 -5.42 16.65
N ARG A 20 13.20 -6.53 17.14
CA ARG A 20 13.41 -6.96 18.53
C ARG A 20 14.84 -7.48 18.72
N THR A 21 15.30 -7.52 19.97
CA THR A 21 16.68 -7.87 20.35
C THR A 21 17.16 -9.23 19.84
N ALA A 22 16.24 -10.13 19.49
CA ALA A 22 16.55 -11.45 18.91
C ALA A 22 16.71 -11.43 17.39
N ALA A 23 16.39 -10.31 16.72
CA ALA A 23 16.56 -10.16 15.30
C ALA A 23 18.03 -9.87 14.95
N GLU A 24 18.46 -10.27 13.75
CA GLU A 24 19.78 -9.86 13.23
C GLU A 24 19.91 -8.35 13.24
N PRO A 25 20.96 -7.79 13.83
CA PRO A 25 21.07 -6.35 13.99
C PRO A 25 21.20 -5.64 12.63
N LEU A 26 20.43 -4.58 12.47
CA LEU A 26 20.49 -3.55 11.41
C LEU A 26 19.88 -3.88 10.04
N ILE A 27 19.42 -5.10 9.76
CA ILE A 27 18.85 -5.45 8.45
C ILE A 27 17.49 -6.14 8.62
N TYR A 28 16.49 -5.64 7.93
CA TYR A 28 15.21 -6.33 7.76
C TYR A 28 15.39 -7.45 6.73
N SER A 29 16.04 -8.55 7.20
CA SER A 29 16.41 -9.69 6.38
C SER A 29 15.18 -10.50 5.95
N TYR A 30 15.37 -11.40 4.97
CA TYR A 30 14.34 -12.35 4.55
C TYR A 30 13.84 -13.24 5.71
N GLN A 31 14.75 -13.66 6.62
CA GLN A 31 14.38 -14.46 7.80
C GLN A 31 13.52 -13.65 8.78
N ASN A 32 13.80 -12.34 8.94
CA ASN A 32 12.97 -11.47 9.76
C ASN A 32 11.56 -11.29 9.17
N LYS A 33 11.40 -11.37 7.84
CA LYS A 33 10.09 -11.35 7.18
C LYS A 33 9.29 -12.63 7.40
N GLU A 34 9.93 -13.79 7.39
CA GLU A 34 9.24 -15.07 7.61
C GLU A 34 8.80 -15.25 9.07
N ASN A 35 9.58 -14.76 10.02
CA ASN A 35 9.30 -14.83 11.48
C ASN A 35 8.85 -13.46 12.03
N CYS A 36 8.18 -12.64 11.21
CA CYS A 36 7.87 -11.25 11.54
C CYS A 36 7.04 -11.08 12.82
N GLU A 37 6.22 -12.07 13.19
CA GLU A 37 5.40 -11.99 14.40
C GLU A 37 6.24 -12.04 15.70
N GLU A 38 7.38 -12.70 15.67
CA GLU A 38 8.26 -12.85 16.84
C GLU A 38 9.40 -11.81 16.88
N LEU A 39 9.91 -11.41 15.70
CA LEU A 39 11.14 -10.62 15.59
C LEU A 39 10.90 -9.15 15.24
N VAL A 40 9.70 -8.80 14.79
CA VAL A 40 9.39 -7.47 14.28
C VAL A 40 8.19 -6.87 15.00
N GLU A 41 8.34 -5.63 15.44
CA GLU A 41 7.24 -4.82 15.96
C GLU A 41 6.90 -3.72 14.96
N TYR A 42 5.65 -3.69 14.49
CA TYR A 42 5.13 -2.63 13.64
C TYR A 42 4.46 -1.54 14.49
N ARG A 43 4.96 -0.32 14.41
CA ARG A 43 4.36 0.85 15.07
C ARG A 43 3.76 1.78 14.03
N ARG A 44 2.50 2.16 14.22
CA ARG A 44 1.93 3.24 13.43
C ARG A 44 2.58 4.55 13.84
N VAL A 45 3.02 5.31 12.85
CA VAL A 45 3.52 6.67 13.00
C VAL A 45 2.75 7.61 12.09
N ASP A 46 2.66 8.89 12.43
CA ASP A 46 1.96 9.88 11.61
C ASP A 46 2.72 11.22 11.58
N ALA A 47 2.47 11.98 10.53
CA ALA A 47 3.12 13.27 10.29
C ALA A 47 2.73 14.36 11.31
N ALA A 48 1.63 14.18 12.04
CA ALA A 48 1.23 15.15 13.06
C ALA A 48 2.11 15.06 14.31
N GLY A 49 2.62 13.86 14.59
CA GLY A 49 3.49 13.61 15.74
C GLY A 49 4.99 13.69 15.42
N ASP A 50 5.38 13.52 14.16
CA ASP A 50 6.80 13.47 13.76
C ASP A 50 7.04 14.10 12.38
N ALA A 51 7.84 15.16 12.35
CA ALA A 51 8.19 15.87 11.12
C ALA A 51 8.97 14.98 10.12
N ALA A 52 9.78 14.03 10.58
CA ALA A 52 10.49 13.09 9.71
C ALA A 52 9.51 12.17 8.99
N VAL A 53 8.40 11.77 9.63
CA VAL A 53 7.33 11.00 8.98
C VAL A 53 6.67 11.81 7.87
N GLY A 54 6.39 13.09 8.10
CA GLY A 54 5.84 13.99 7.06
C GLY A 54 6.77 14.11 5.85
N GLN A 55 8.06 14.24 6.09
CA GLN A 55 9.07 14.25 5.02
C GLN A 55 9.14 12.91 4.28
N ALA A 56 9.11 11.80 5.02
CA ALA A 56 9.09 10.45 4.45
C ALA A 56 7.86 10.23 3.53
N GLU A 57 6.67 10.65 3.97
CA GLU A 57 5.45 10.56 3.17
C GLU A 57 5.53 11.43 1.90
N ALA A 58 6.11 12.62 1.99
CA ALA A 58 6.32 13.49 0.83
C ALA A 58 7.29 12.86 -0.18
N ILE A 59 8.42 12.31 0.29
CA ILE A 59 9.40 11.58 -0.54
C ILE A 59 8.73 10.37 -1.20
N ALA A 60 7.98 9.57 -0.43
CA ALA A 60 7.29 8.40 -0.93
C ALA A 60 6.30 8.76 -2.04
N LEU A 61 5.48 9.79 -1.83
CA LEU A 61 4.50 10.23 -2.81
C LEU A 61 5.16 10.79 -4.09
N GLN A 62 6.24 11.55 -3.94
CA GLN A 62 7.02 12.05 -5.07
C GLN A 62 7.63 10.90 -5.87
N ALA A 63 8.32 9.95 -5.20
CA ALA A 63 8.91 8.79 -5.84
C ALA A 63 7.86 7.95 -6.58
N TRP A 64 6.69 7.71 -5.94
CA TRP A 64 5.58 6.98 -6.55
C TRP A 64 5.11 7.61 -7.86
N ARG A 65 4.96 8.94 -7.86
CA ARG A 65 4.52 9.70 -9.04
C ARG A 65 5.55 9.70 -10.16
N VAL A 66 6.83 9.93 -9.82
CA VAL A 66 7.94 9.98 -10.80
C VAL A 66 8.18 8.62 -11.43
N LEU A 67 8.13 7.55 -10.64
CA LEU A 67 8.31 6.18 -11.11
C LEU A 67 7.06 5.60 -11.82
N GLY A 68 5.97 6.37 -11.90
CA GLY A 68 4.76 5.93 -12.55
C GLY A 68 3.99 4.85 -11.80
N GLY A 69 4.08 4.85 -10.47
CA GLY A 69 3.35 3.93 -9.60
C GLY A 69 1.84 3.98 -9.83
N ARG A 70 1.17 2.82 -9.77
CA ARG A 70 -0.26 2.67 -10.11
C ARG A 70 -1.00 1.91 -9.04
N ASP A 71 -2.20 2.39 -8.76
CA ASP A 71 -3.26 1.77 -7.96
C ASP A 71 -2.91 1.59 -6.50
N ALA A 72 -1.91 0.77 -6.16
CA ALA A 72 -1.44 0.58 -4.79
C ALA A 72 0.01 0.09 -4.76
N GLY A 73 0.73 0.43 -3.69
CA GLY A 73 2.07 -0.06 -3.46
C GLY A 73 2.65 0.40 -2.13
N ARG A 74 3.91 0.03 -1.93
CA ARG A 74 4.69 0.39 -0.77
C ARG A 74 6.00 1.06 -1.20
N ILE A 75 6.37 2.09 -0.48
CA ILE A 75 7.71 2.69 -0.55
C ILE A 75 8.43 2.41 0.76
N ASP A 76 9.66 1.94 0.67
CA ASP A 76 10.51 1.69 1.80
C ASP A 76 11.48 2.87 1.97
N ILE A 77 11.51 3.40 3.19
CA ILE A 77 12.29 4.57 3.57
C ILE A 77 13.11 4.23 4.79
N ARG A 78 14.33 4.73 4.84
CA ARG A 78 15.20 4.60 6.00
C ARG A 78 15.79 5.97 6.35
N CYS A 79 15.81 6.31 7.62
CA CYS A 79 16.49 7.52 8.06
C CYS A 79 18.01 7.32 8.09
N ASP A 80 18.74 8.36 7.69
CA ASP A 80 20.19 8.43 7.89
C ASP A 80 20.55 8.64 9.37
N ALA A 81 21.84 8.71 9.67
CA ALA A 81 22.34 8.93 11.04
C ALA A 81 21.93 10.30 11.65
N ARG A 82 21.44 11.22 10.83
CA ARG A 82 20.93 12.53 11.25
C ARG A 82 19.41 12.56 11.40
N GLY A 83 18.74 11.43 11.14
CA GLY A 83 17.29 11.32 11.17
C GLY A 83 16.60 11.76 9.88
N ASN A 84 17.33 12.06 8.80
CA ASN A 84 16.71 12.46 7.54
C ASN A 84 16.22 11.24 6.76
N PRO A 85 14.95 11.20 6.32
CA PRO A 85 14.42 10.09 5.57
C PRO A 85 15.03 10.02 4.16
N GLN A 86 15.42 8.81 3.76
CA GLN A 86 16.03 8.48 2.48
C GLN A 86 15.20 7.42 1.78
N PHE A 87 14.90 7.64 0.51
CA PHE A 87 14.24 6.65 -0.34
C PHE A 87 15.14 5.42 -0.52
N MET A 88 14.58 4.23 -0.33
CA MET A 88 15.28 2.97 -0.54
C MET A 88 14.77 2.24 -1.77
N GLU A 89 13.49 1.88 -1.78
CA GLU A 89 12.89 1.13 -2.88
C GLU A 89 11.40 1.37 -3.03
N VAL A 90 10.88 1.01 -4.21
CA VAL A 90 9.46 0.96 -4.50
C VAL A 90 9.01 -0.48 -4.71
N ASN A 91 7.88 -0.84 -4.09
CA ASN A 91 7.21 -2.12 -4.26
C ASN A 91 5.85 -1.90 -4.94
N PRO A 92 5.81 -1.80 -6.29
CA PRO A 92 4.58 -1.52 -7.03
C PRO A 92 3.63 -2.72 -7.08
N LEU A 93 4.13 -3.91 -6.76
CA LEU A 93 3.37 -5.14 -6.56
C LEU A 93 3.54 -5.61 -5.11
N ALA A 94 3.15 -4.75 -4.16
CA ALA A 94 3.22 -5.09 -2.75
C ALA A 94 2.39 -6.35 -2.45
N GLY A 95 2.88 -7.17 -1.53
CA GLY A 95 2.15 -8.34 -1.07
C GLY A 95 0.76 -7.98 -0.57
N MET A 96 -0.21 -8.85 -0.84
CA MET A 96 -1.63 -8.62 -0.54
C MET A 96 -2.21 -9.63 0.47
N HIS A 97 -1.37 -10.45 1.11
CA HIS A 97 -1.86 -11.36 2.14
C HIS A 97 -2.40 -10.57 3.33
N PRO A 98 -3.68 -10.77 3.76
CA PRO A 98 -4.34 -9.89 4.72
C PRO A 98 -3.68 -9.86 6.11
N ALA A 99 -2.99 -10.94 6.52
CA ALA A 99 -2.35 -11.03 7.83
C ALA A 99 -0.86 -10.63 7.80
N HIS A 100 -0.12 -11.02 6.76
CA HIS A 100 1.34 -11.00 6.76
C HIS A 100 1.97 -9.96 5.82
N SER A 101 1.21 -9.38 4.89
CA SER A 101 1.77 -8.40 3.96
C SER A 101 1.71 -6.98 4.51
N ASP A 102 2.79 -6.21 4.31
CA ASP A 102 2.96 -4.88 4.92
C ASP A 102 1.86 -3.89 4.50
N LEU A 103 1.43 -3.88 3.23
CA LEU A 103 0.38 -2.95 2.80
C LEU A 103 -0.97 -3.21 3.50
N PRO A 104 -1.50 -4.45 3.59
CA PRO A 104 -2.63 -4.79 4.45
C PRO A 104 -2.39 -4.52 5.94
N ILE A 105 -1.18 -4.71 6.45
CA ILE A 105 -0.83 -4.38 7.84
C ILE A 105 -0.97 -2.88 8.08
N ILE A 106 -0.45 -2.04 7.19
CA ILE A 106 -0.63 -0.58 7.25
C ILE A 106 -2.12 -0.23 7.29
N CYS A 107 -2.91 -0.79 6.35
CA CYS A 107 -4.36 -0.55 6.30
C CYS A 107 -5.05 -0.90 7.62
N ARG A 108 -4.77 -2.07 8.18
CA ARG A 108 -5.32 -2.48 9.47
C ARG A 108 -4.94 -1.52 10.60
N ARG A 109 -3.70 -1.02 10.62
CA ARG A 109 -3.20 -0.08 11.64
C ARG A 109 -3.86 1.30 11.56
N ILE A 110 -4.33 1.72 10.39
CA ILE A 110 -5.07 2.97 10.21
C ILE A 110 -6.59 2.79 10.26
N GLY A 111 -7.08 1.59 10.57
CA GLY A 111 -8.51 1.29 10.64
C GLY A 111 -9.21 1.09 9.29
N MET A 112 -8.45 0.85 8.21
CA MET A 112 -9.01 0.56 6.88
C MET A 112 -9.21 -0.95 6.73
N PRO A 113 -10.45 -1.43 6.52
CA PRO A 113 -10.74 -2.84 6.26
C PRO A 113 -10.02 -3.33 4.98
N TYR A 114 -9.63 -4.59 4.96
CA TYR A 114 -8.97 -5.21 3.81
C TYR A 114 -9.82 -5.12 2.53
N GLN A 115 -11.12 -5.33 2.66
CA GLN A 115 -12.05 -5.18 1.54
C GLN A 115 -11.98 -3.77 0.95
N THR A 116 -11.95 -2.73 1.78
CA THR A 116 -11.84 -1.33 1.34
C THR A 116 -10.53 -1.06 0.60
N LEU A 117 -9.43 -1.71 1.01
CA LEU A 117 -8.16 -1.65 0.27
C LEU A 117 -8.35 -2.19 -1.15
N ILE A 118 -8.95 -3.38 -1.29
CA ILE A 118 -9.21 -4.00 -2.60
C ILE A 118 -10.14 -3.13 -3.46
N GLU A 119 -11.21 -2.62 -2.90
CA GLU A 119 -12.15 -1.72 -3.58
C GLU A 119 -11.45 -0.45 -4.13
N LYS A 120 -10.56 0.16 -3.33
CA LYS A 120 -9.79 1.34 -3.75
C LYS A 120 -8.80 1.03 -4.87
N ILE A 121 -8.13 -0.13 -4.83
CA ILE A 121 -7.25 -0.60 -5.90
C ILE A 121 -8.04 -0.78 -7.20
N LEU A 122 -9.15 -1.49 -7.14
CA LEU A 122 -10.02 -1.72 -8.30
C LEU A 122 -10.59 -0.41 -8.86
N ALA A 123 -11.07 0.48 -8.00
CA ALA A 123 -11.56 1.78 -8.40
C ALA A 123 -10.48 2.64 -9.09
N SER A 124 -9.23 2.56 -8.63
CA SER A 124 -8.10 3.24 -9.28
C SER A 124 -7.81 2.63 -10.66
N ALA A 125 -7.77 1.31 -10.76
CA ALA A 125 -7.54 0.59 -12.01
C ALA A 125 -8.65 0.88 -13.04
N CYS A 126 -9.91 0.84 -12.62
CA CYS A 126 -11.07 1.10 -13.48
C CYS A 126 -11.05 2.51 -14.10
N ARG A 127 -10.52 3.51 -13.40
CA ARG A 127 -10.36 4.87 -13.97
C ARG A 127 -9.36 4.94 -15.11
N ARG A 128 -8.41 4.01 -15.19
CA ARG A 128 -7.38 3.96 -16.25
C ARG A 128 -7.80 3.12 -17.46
N VAL A 129 -8.70 2.18 -17.26
CA VAL A 129 -9.17 1.31 -18.36
C VAL A 129 -10.28 2.04 -19.08
N THR A 130 -9.96 2.63 -20.25
CA THR A 130 -10.97 3.07 -21.17
C THR A 130 -11.67 1.84 -21.75
N PRO A 131 -13.01 1.76 -21.76
CA PRO A 131 -13.68 0.64 -22.41
C PRO A 131 -13.25 0.59 -23.89
N GLN A 132 -12.46 -0.40 -24.27
CA GLN A 132 -12.28 -0.71 -25.68
C GLN A 132 -13.68 -1.07 -26.20
N ARG A 133 -14.22 -0.29 -27.14
CA ARG A 133 -15.37 -0.74 -27.94
C ARG A 133 -14.95 -2.07 -28.58
N SER A 134 -15.45 -3.17 -28.08
CA SER A 134 -15.30 -4.46 -28.68
C SER A 134 -15.88 -4.39 -30.09
N LYS A 135 -15.01 -4.47 -31.09
CA LYS A 135 -15.42 -5.01 -32.38
C LYS A 135 -15.84 -6.46 -32.08
N GLU A 136 -17.06 -6.78 -32.45
CA GLU A 136 -17.73 -8.03 -32.22
C GLU A 136 -16.82 -9.25 -32.32
N GLY A 137 -16.65 -9.93 -31.20
CA GLY A 137 -15.96 -11.18 -31.06
C GLY A 137 -16.32 -11.76 -29.70
N SER A 138 -17.11 -12.79 -29.68
CA SER A 138 -17.73 -13.48 -28.55
C SER A 138 -16.74 -13.80 -27.41
N GLY A 139 -16.56 -12.89 -26.49
CA GLY A 139 -15.85 -13.09 -25.25
C GLY A 139 -16.61 -12.40 -24.11
N ARG A 140 -16.96 -13.13 -23.08
CA ARG A 140 -17.63 -12.59 -21.88
C ARG A 140 -16.70 -11.56 -21.24
N ILE A 141 -17.02 -10.27 -21.39
CA ILE A 141 -16.33 -9.19 -20.68
C ILE A 141 -16.93 -9.13 -19.28
N ILE A 142 -16.09 -9.30 -18.26
CA ILE A 142 -16.50 -9.04 -16.87
C ILE A 142 -16.57 -7.52 -16.69
N ASP A 143 -17.78 -7.00 -16.53
CA ASP A 143 -17.99 -5.59 -16.21
C ASP A 143 -17.73 -5.36 -14.71
N PHE A 144 -16.53 -4.91 -14.41
CA PHE A 144 -16.12 -4.59 -13.03
C PHE A 144 -16.87 -3.40 -12.40
N ARG A 145 -17.65 -2.62 -13.18
CA ARG A 145 -18.45 -1.52 -12.63
C ARG A 145 -19.63 -2.01 -11.80
N SER A 146 -20.17 -3.18 -12.12
CA SER A 146 -21.28 -3.79 -11.36
C SER A 146 -20.84 -4.32 -9.98
N LEU A 147 -19.55 -4.61 -9.80
CA LEU A 147 -19.00 -5.05 -8.51
C LEU A 147 -18.77 -3.90 -7.51
N ALA A 148 -18.61 -2.66 -8.01
CA ALA A 148 -18.40 -1.48 -7.16
C ALA A 148 -19.73 -0.83 -6.69
N ALA A 149 -20.84 -1.15 -7.33
CA ALA A 149 -22.16 -0.74 -6.90
C ALA A 149 -22.73 -1.84 -5.99
N GLY A 150 -22.48 -1.71 -4.69
CA GLY A 150 -22.96 -2.66 -3.67
C GLY A 150 -24.42 -3.00 -3.86
N GLN A 151 -24.74 -4.26 -4.05
CA GLN A 151 -26.10 -4.76 -3.97
C GLN A 151 -26.59 -4.65 -2.51
N SER A 152 -27.27 -3.55 -2.22
CA SER A 152 -28.30 -3.53 -1.19
C SER A 152 -29.51 -4.29 -1.77
N GLY A 153 -29.73 -5.51 -1.31
CA GLY A 153 -30.94 -6.24 -1.66
C GLY A 153 -30.76 -7.75 -1.64
N CYS A 154 -30.69 -8.33 -0.46
CA CYS A 154 -31.12 -9.71 -0.26
C CYS A 154 -32.26 -9.69 0.76
N SER A 155 -33.51 -9.71 0.26
CA SER A 155 -34.67 -10.07 1.04
C SER A 155 -35.00 -11.54 0.71
N LEU A 156 -35.14 -12.34 1.78
CA LEU A 156 -35.60 -13.71 1.94
C LEU A 156 -34.58 -14.79 1.67
#